data_58ed330069dfa70cb60f31cf3403c25b
#
_entry.id   58ed330069dfa70cb60f31cf3403c25b
#
_cell.length_a   1.000
_cell.length_b   1.000
_cell.length_c   1.000
_cell.angle_alpha   90.00
_cell.angle_beta   90.00
_cell.angle_gamma   90.00
#
_symmetry.space_group_name_H-M   'P 1'
#
loop_
_entity.id
_entity.type
_entity.pdbx_description
1 polymer ?
#
loop_
_entity_poly.entity_id
_entity_poly.type
_entity_poly.pdbx_seq_one_letter_code
_entity_poly.pdbx_strand_id
1 'polypeptide(L)'
;TSEQETAEYFLDPTYSGVAGRDTDGVMRAFGLVRLRPAGEIYASMTGTVDQAVRNRGIGRALLHWQAERARHLVGAERAGSVPRKGAAQIPAHVVTTVMADDERMQGHLADMGFEPMRWYREVRRFLGDEIPEVDLDGFITIDPWTPEIDDDVRRAYNQAMAETWETENVTPEDWTAGSAYFAPQWS
;
A
#
# COMPACT_ATOMS: atom_id res chain seq x y z
N THR A 1 -8.63 5.64 10.54
CA THR A 1 -8.99 4.23 10.21
C THR A 1 -10.16 3.85 11.06
N SER A 2 -11.28 3.46 10.45
CA SER A 2 -12.47 3.01 11.17
C SER A 2 -12.27 1.59 11.72
N GLU A 3 -13.10 1.19 12.69
CA GLU A 3 -13.10 -0.18 13.21
C GLU A 3 -13.42 -1.20 12.10
N GLN A 4 -14.29 -0.82 11.17
CA GLN A 4 -14.67 -1.66 10.03
C GLN A 4 -13.49 -1.87 9.06
N GLU A 5 -12.75 -0.81 8.70
CA GLU A 5 -11.52 -0.92 7.90
C GLU A 5 -10.47 -1.81 8.56
N THR A 6 -10.35 -1.72 9.89
CA THR A 6 -9.41 -2.55 10.64
C THR A 6 -9.82 -4.03 10.61
N ALA A 7 -11.12 -4.33 10.69
CA ALA A 7 -11.62 -5.69 10.62
C ALA A 7 -11.34 -6.34 9.26
N GLU A 8 -11.40 -5.60 8.17
CA GLU A 8 -11.11 -6.11 6.82
C GLU A 8 -9.67 -6.62 6.70
N TYR A 9 -8.68 -5.98 7.33
CA TYR A 9 -7.29 -6.48 7.33
C TYR A 9 -7.14 -7.89 7.91
N PHE A 10 -8.01 -8.29 8.85
CA PHE A 10 -7.96 -9.61 9.45
C PHE A 10 -8.72 -10.68 8.65
N LEU A 11 -9.58 -10.27 7.73
CA LEU A 11 -10.36 -11.17 6.88
C LEU A 11 -9.67 -11.43 5.54
N ASP A 12 -8.81 -10.52 5.09
CA ASP A 12 -8.09 -10.64 3.82
C ASP A 12 -6.86 -11.55 4.00
N PRO A 13 -6.83 -12.75 3.36
CA PRO A 13 -5.73 -13.70 3.47
C PRO A 13 -4.40 -13.19 2.91
N THR A 14 -4.41 -12.10 2.14
CA THR A 14 -3.19 -11.47 1.62
C THR A 14 -2.44 -10.68 2.70
N TYR A 15 -3.10 -10.38 3.83
CA TYR A 15 -2.46 -9.70 4.97
C TYR A 15 -1.89 -10.67 5.99
N SER A 16 -0.81 -10.27 6.60
CA SER A 16 -0.22 -10.95 7.75
C SER A 16 0.38 -9.94 8.70
N GLY A 17 -0.01 -9.97 9.96
CA GLY A 17 0.41 -9.00 10.94
C GLY A 17 1.00 -9.61 12.20
N VAL A 18 1.83 -8.83 12.91
CA VAL A 18 2.35 -9.11 14.23
C VAL A 18 2.24 -7.88 15.12
N ALA A 19 1.99 -8.09 16.38
CA ALA A 19 1.90 -7.03 17.37
C ALA A 19 2.82 -7.34 18.57
N GLY A 20 3.52 -6.32 19.04
CA GLY A 20 4.38 -6.37 20.21
C GLY A 20 3.78 -5.64 21.41
N ARG A 21 3.69 -6.31 22.55
CA ARG A 21 3.26 -5.72 23.82
C ARG A 21 4.41 -5.72 24.82
N ASP A 22 4.41 -4.77 25.72
CA ASP A 22 5.30 -4.79 26.86
C ASP A 22 4.79 -5.69 28.00
N THR A 23 5.52 -5.76 29.09
CA THR A 23 5.18 -6.58 30.27
C THR A 23 3.86 -6.15 30.93
N ASP A 24 3.45 -4.90 30.75
CA ASP A 24 2.19 -4.34 31.28
C ASP A 24 1.02 -4.54 30.31
N GLY A 25 1.27 -5.22 29.17
CA GLY A 25 0.28 -5.51 28.15
C GLY A 25 0.00 -4.36 27.19
N VAL A 26 0.75 -3.26 27.28
CA VAL A 26 0.59 -2.08 26.42
C VAL A 26 1.17 -2.36 25.04
N MET A 27 0.40 -2.07 23.99
CA MET A 27 0.83 -2.19 22.61
C MET A 27 1.98 -1.21 22.33
N ARG A 28 3.13 -1.74 21.87
CA ARG A 28 4.34 -0.96 21.64
C ARG A 28 4.85 -1.01 20.21
N ALA A 29 4.41 -1.99 19.46
CA ALA A 29 4.86 -2.15 18.09
C ALA A 29 3.86 -2.97 17.28
N PHE A 30 3.82 -2.76 15.97
CA PHE A 30 3.19 -3.67 15.04
C PHE A 30 3.97 -3.73 13.73
N GLY A 31 3.84 -4.85 13.03
CA GLY A 31 4.32 -5.03 11.67
C GLY A 31 3.24 -5.72 10.83
N LEU A 32 3.08 -5.27 9.61
CA LEU A 32 2.12 -5.80 8.66
C LEU A 32 2.85 -6.11 7.34
N VAL A 33 2.49 -7.21 6.72
CA VAL A 33 2.89 -7.59 5.37
C VAL A 33 1.62 -7.81 4.57
N ARG A 34 1.55 -7.21 3.39
CA ARG A 34 0.47 -7.44 2.42
C ARG A 34 1.05 -7.99 1.14
N LEU A 35 0.59 -9.17 0.73
CA LEU A 35 0.90 -9.74 -0.57
C LEU A 35 -0.04 -9.14 -1.63
N ARG A 36 0.52 -8.74 -2.75
CA ARG A 36 -0.22 -8.32 -3.95
C ARG A 36 0.21 -9.19 -5.10
N PRO A 37 -0.53 -10.27 -5.40
CA PRO A 37 -0.28 -11.08 -6.58
C PRO A 37 -0.76 -10.31 -7.82
N ALA A 38 0.19 -9.88 -8.61
CA ALA A 38 -0.01 -9.16 -9.85
C ALA A 38 0.81 -9.83 -10.98
N GLY A 39 0.97 -9.17 -12.11
CA GLY A 39 1.92 -9.62 -13.16
C GLY A 39 3.34 -9.84 -12.64
N GLU A 40 3.71 -9.09 -11.60
CA GLU A 40 4.81 -9.36 -10.68
C GLU A 40 4.24 -9.53 -9.26
N ILE A 41 4.91 -10.27 -8.39
CA ILE A 41 4.45 -10.47 -7.00
C ILE A 41 5.09 -9.42 -6.10
N TYR A 42 4.28 -8.58 -5.49
CA TYR A 42 4.74 -7.59 -4.53
C TYR A 42 4.27 -7.92 -3.12
N ALA A 43 5.19 -7.84 -2.17
CA ALA A 43 4.87 -7.88 -0.75
C ALA A 43 5.21 -6.52 -0.13
N SER A 44 4.21 -5.75 0.27
CA SER A 44 4.43 -4.48 0.96
C SER A 44 4.56 -4.69 2.46
N MET A 45 5.49 -3.96 3.09
CA MET A 45 5.71 -3.97 4.54
C MET A 45 5.35 -2.61 5.12
N THR A 46 4.60 -2.62 6.21
CA THR A 46 4.26 -1.43 7.00
C THR A 46 4.37 -1.76 8.48
N GLY A 47 4.83 -0.83 9.30
CA GLY A 47 4.91 -1.06 10.73
C GLY A 47 5.45 0.15 11.48
N THR A 48 5.34 0.10 12.80
CA THR A 48 5.87 1.15 13.66
C THR A 48 6.27 0.61 15.02
N VAL A 49 7.12 1.38 15.70
CA VAL A 49 7.51 1.15 17.10
C VAL A 49 7.22 2.42 17.89
N ASP A 50 6.53 2.27 19.01
CA ASP A 50 6.26 3.35 19.96
C ASP A 50 7.56 4.09 20.31
N GLN A 51 7.51 5.41 20.22
CA GLN A 51 8.66 6.26 20.45
C GLN A 51 9.33 6.01 21.82
N ALA A 52 8.56 5.70 22.85
CA ALA A 52 9.06 5.45 24.20
C ALA A 52 9.96 4.21 24.31
N VAL A 53 9.86 3.27 23.36
CA VAL A 53 10.63 2.01 23.37
C VAL A 53 11.56 1.85 22.15
N ARG A 54 11.75 2.89 21.38
CA ARG A 54 12.72 2.90 20.27
C ARG A 54 14.15 2.68 20.78
N ASN A 55 15.04 2.35 19.87
CA ASN A 55 16.47 2.09 20.14
C ASN A 55 16.75 0.83 20.97
N ARG A 56 15.81 -0.09 21.05
CA ARG A 56 15.92 -1.38 21.75
C ARG A 56 16.00 -2.59 20.81
N GLY A 57 16.22 -2.38 19.52
CA GLY A 57 16.28 -3.46 18.53
C GLY A 57 14.92 -3.91 18.00
N ILE A 58 13.79 -3.42 18.54
CA ILE A 58 12.43 -3.87 18.19
C ILE A 58 12.14 -3.64 16.70
N GLY A 59 12.48 -2.46 16.17
CA GLY A 59 12.27 -2.15 14.75
C GLY A 59 13.04 -3.10 13.82
N ARG A 60 14.28 -3.44 14.19
CA ARG A 60 15.09 -4.41 13.43
C ARG A 60 14.45 -5.80 13.46
N ALA A 61 13.97 -6.23 14.62
CA ALA A 61 13.28 -7.52 14.76
C ALA A 61 12.00 -7.56 13.92
N LEU A 62 11.22 -6.47 13.90
CA LEU A 62 10.04 -6.34 13.04
C LEU A 62 10.38 -6.44 11.56
N LEU A 63 11.38 -5.70 11.09
CA LEU A 63 11.83 -5.74 9.69
C LEU A 63 12.25 -7.16 9.27
N HIS A 64 13.00 -7.85 10.13
CA HIS A 64 13.38 -9.25 9.87
C HIS A 64 12.14 -10.15 9.77
N TRP A 65 11.23 -10.06 10.74
CA TRP A 65 9.99 -10.84 10.72
C TRP A 65 9.18 -10.56 9.45
N GLN A 66 9.02 -9.29 9.08
CA GLN A 66 8.27 -8.89 7.89
C GLN A 66 8.90 -9.43 6.61
N ALA A 67 10.23 -9.34 6.46
CA ALA A 67 10.94 -9.86 5.30
C ALA A 67 10.82 -11.39 5.17
N GLU A 68 10.96 -12.12 6.30
CA GLU A 68 10.76 -13.58 6.32
C GLU A 68 9.31 -13.94 6.01
N ARG A 69 8.36 -13.21 6.56
CA ARG A 69 6.93 -13.43 6.30
C ARG A 69 6.58 -13.16 4.83
N ALA A 70 7.08 -12.08 4.26
CA ALA A 70 6.93 -11.77 2.84
C ALA A 70 7.47 -12.91 1.96
N ARG A 71 8.68 -13.40 2.26
CA ARG A 71 9.29 -14.53 1.54
C ARG A 71 8.42 -15.80 1.61
N HIS A 72 7.85 -16.08 2.78
CA HIS A 72 6.95 -17.21 2.98
C HIS A 72 5.66 -17.07 2.16
N LEU A 73 5.01 -15.89 2.18
CA LEU A 73 3.79 -15.63 1.44
C LEU A 73 4.01 -15.73 -0.07
N VAL A 74 5.10 -15.16 -0.57
CA VAL A 74 5.50 -15.28 -1.99
C VAL A 74 5.73 -16.74 -2.38
N GLY A 75 6.37 -17.52 -1.51
CA GLY A 75 6.58 -18.95 -1.73
C GLY A 75 5.29 -19.74 -1.81
N ALA A 76 4.33 -19.45 -0.92
CA ALA A 76 3.01 -20.08 -0.90
C ALA A 76 2.20 -19.71 -2.15
N GLU A 77 2.22 -18.44 -2.56
CA GLU A 77 1.55 -17.97 -3.79
C GLU A 77 2.08 -18.69 -5.03
N ARG A 78 3.40 -18.79 -5.15
CA ARG A 78 4.05 -19.54 -6.25
C ARG A 78 3.71 -21.03 -6.25
N ALA A 79 3.55 -21.65 -5.08
CA ALA A 79 3.21 -23.06 -4.94
C ALA A 79 1.72 -23.34 -5.20
N GLY A 80 0.82 -22.39 -4.86
CA GLY A 80 -0.62 -22.49 -5.06
C GLY A 80 -1.07 -22.15 -6.48
N SER A 81 -0.26 -21.39 -7.20
CA SER A 81 -0.54 -21.07 -8.60
C SER A 81 -0.42 -22.34 -9.46
N VAL A 82 -1.48 -22.68 -10.20
CA VAL A 82 -1.43 -23.77 -11.20
C VAL A 82 -0.17 -23.56 -12.04
N PRO A 83 0.65 -24.60 -12.27
CA PRO A 83 1.91 -24.44 -13.00
C PRO A 83 1.65 -23.88 -14.40
N ARG A 84 1.61 -22.57 -14.52
CA ARG A 84 1.80 -21.92 -15.81
C ARG A 84 3.25 -22.13 -16.17
N LYS A 85 3.50 -22.63 -17.38
CA LYS A 85 4.85 -22.74 -17.91
C LYS A 85 5.55 -21.38 -17.72
N GLY A 86 6.49 -21.29 -16.78
CA GLY A 86 7.14 -20.02 -16.38
C GLY A 86 6.75 -19.42 -15.01
N ALA A 87 5.78 -19.96 -14.28
CA ALA A 87 5.36 -19.41 -12.97
C ALA A 87 6.51 -19.33 -11.93
N ALA A 88 7.50 -20.21 -12.01
CA ALA A 88 8.71 -20.16 -11.18
C ALA A 88 9.62 -18.95 -11.49
N GLN A 89 9.37 -18.23 -12.57
CA GLN A 89 10.16 -17.09 -13.05
C GLN A 89 9.47 -15.73 -12.83
N ILE A 90 8.26 -15.70 -12.23
CA ILE A 90 7.60 -14.42 -11.93
C ILE A 90 8.47 -13.67 -10.90
N PRO A 91 8.98 -12.47 -11.24
CA PRO A 91 9.72 -11.66 -10.29
C PRO A 91 8.89 -11.41 -9.02
N ALA A 92 9.55 -11.37 -7.89
CA ALA A 92 8.89 -11.04 -6.64
C ALA A 92 9.76 -10.07 -5.85
N HIS A 93 9.15 -9.01 -5.37
CA HIS A 93 9.80 -7.95 -4.64
C HIS A 93 9.15 -7.75 -3.28
N VAL A 94 9.95 -7.33 -2.32
CA VAL A 94 9.46 -6.83 -1.03
C VAL A 94 9.71 -5.33 -1.02
N VAL A 95 8.65 -4.55 -0.76
CA VAL A 95 8.71 -3.10 -0.82
C VAL A 95 8.30 -2.48 0.52
N THR A 96 8.88 -1.35 0.83
CA THR A 96 8.47 -0.50 1.96
C THR A 96 8.75 0.96 1.63
N THR A 97 8.00 1.86 2.24
CA THR A 97 8.22 3.31 2.09
C THR A 97 8.84 3.85 3.36
N VAL A 98 9.86 4.67 3.21
CA VAL A 98 10.57 5.33 4.31
C VAL A 98 10.72 6.81 4.01
N MET A 99 10.78 7.63 5.07
CA MET A 99 11.04 9.05 4.94
C MET A 99 12.47 9.27 4.42
N ALA A 100 12.64 10.24 3.53
CA ALA A 100 13.94 10.54 2.92
C ALA A 100 14.99 11.05 3.90
N ASP A 101 14.57 11.57 5.05
CA ASP A 101 15.40 12.05 6.14
C ASP A 101 15.62 11.02 7.27
N ASP A 102 15.01 9.82 7.18
CA ASP A 102 15.25 8.73 8.13
C ASP A 102 16.45 7.88 7.68
N GLU A 103 17.65 8.46 7.76
CA GLU A 103 18.92 7.80 7.41
C GLU A 103 19.13 6.48 8.17
N ARG A 104 18.62 6.41 9.41
CA ARG A 104 18.76 5.21 10.23
C ARG A 104 17.94 4.04 9.68
N MET A 105 16.69 4.29 9.31
CA MET A 105 15.83 3.26 8.70
C MET A 105 16.40 2.85 7.35
N GLN A 106 16.84 3.82 6.54
CA GLN A 106 17.50 3.54 5.27
C GLN A 106 18.74 2.65 5.44
N GLY A 107 19.57 2.92 6.46
CA GLY A 107 20.72 2.08 6.80
C GLY A 107 20.32 0.65 7.15
N HIS A 108 19.29 0.46 7.99
CA HIS A 108 18.78 -0.88 8.32
C HIS A 108 18.24 -1.63 7.12
N LEU A 109 17.55 -0.94 6.20
CA LEU A 109 17.05 -1.55 4.97
C LEU A 109 18.20 -1.92 4.02
N ALA A 110 19.20 -1.06 3.87
CA ALA A 110 20.39 -1.36 3.07
C ALA A 110 21.17 -2.57 3.60
N ASP A 111 21.33 -2.68 4.93
CA ASP A 111 21.93 -3.86 5.60
C ASP A 111 21.17 -5.16 5.28
N MET A 112 19.88 -5.07 4.96
CA MET A 112 19.03 -6.21 4.58
C MET A 112 18.95 -6.43 3.08
N GLY A 113 19.70 -5.65 2.27
CA GLY A 113 19.74 -5.77 0.82
C GLY A 113 18.61 -5.04 0.09
N PHE A 114 17.92 -4.11 0.74
CA PHE A 114 16.96 -3.23 0.06
C PHE A 114 17.70 -2.12 -0.69
N GLU A 115 17.19 -1.82 -1.88
CA GLU A 115 17.70 -0.75 -2.72
C GLU A 115 16.60 0.30 -2.97
N PRO A 116 16.93 1.61 -3.00
CA PRO A 116 15.97 2.64 -3.33
C PRO A 116 15.47 2.47 -4.77
N MET A 117 14.14 2.42 -4.94
CA MET A 117 13.51 2.31 -6.27
C MET A 117 12.88 3.62 -6.74
N ARG A 118 12.22 4.35 -5.83
CA ARG A 118 11.41 5.52 -6.16
C ARG A 118 11.42 6.54 -5.06
N TRP A 119 11.15 7.77 -5.46
CA TRP A 119 10.97 8.90 -4.55
C TRP A 119 9.59 9.49 -4.78
N TYR A 120 8.85 9.67 -3.69
CA TYR A 120 7.57 10.37 -3.67
C TYR A 120 7.75 11.76 -3.11
N ARG A 121 6.99 12.72 -3.65
CA ARG A 121 6.96 14.09 -3.14
C ARG A 121 5.57 14.38 -2.61
N GLU A 122 5.48 14.73 -1.34
CA GLU A 122 4.28 15.32 -0.79
C GLU A 122 4.31 16.82 -1.09
N VAL A 123 3.22 17.34 -1.65
CA VAL A 123 3.06 18.76 -1.94
C VAL A 123 1.84 19.29 -1.20
N ARG A 124 1.92 20.51 -0.71
CA ARG A 124 0.81 21.18 -0.03
C ARG A 124 0.69 22.62 -0.47
N ARG A 125 -0.52 23.15 -0.43
CA ARG A 125 -0.86 24.54 -0.70
C ARG A 125 -1.66 25.10 0.47
N PHE A 126 -1.44 26.36 0.81
CA PHE A 126 -2.32 27.09 1.72
C PHE A 126 -3.59 27.47 0.99
N LEU A 127 -4.76 27.15 1.57
CA LEU A 127 -6.06 27.44 0.97
C LEU A 127 -6.48 28.92 1.09
N GLY A 128 -5.74 29.73 1.85
CA GLY A 128 -5.97 31.18 1.92
C GLY A 128 -5.50 31.94 0.70
N ASP A 129 -4.67 31.34 -0.15
CA ASP A 129 -4.21 31.94 -1.38
C ASP A 129 -5.24 31.74 -2.50
N GLU A 130 -5.39 32.72 -3.35
CA GLU A 130 -6.28 32.63 -4.51
C GLU A 130 -5.89 31.44 -5.40
N ILE A 131 -6.86 30.58 -5.70
CA ILE A 131 -6.65 29.44 -6.60
C ILE A 131 -6.77 29.96 -8.02
N PRO A 132 -5.73 29.82 -8.86
CA PRO A 132 -5.81 30.25 -10.25
C PRO A 132 -6.96 29.56 -10.98
N GLU A 133 -7.75 30.33 -11.69
CA GLU A 133 -8.73 29.77 -12.61
C GLU A 133 -8.01 29.04 -13.75
N VAL A 134 -8.52 27.87 -14.10
CA VAL A 134 -8.05 27.11 -15.27
C VAL A 134 -9.14 27.22 -16.32
N ASP A 135 -8.80 27.89 -17.42
CA ASP A 135 -9.67 27.94 -18.57
C ASP A 135 -9.65 26.58 -19.28
N LEU A 136 -10.78 25.89 -19.23
CA LEU A 136 -10.99 24.68 -20.02
C LEU A 136 -11.45 25.13 -21.41
N ASP A 137 -10.76 24.71 -22.44
CA ASP A 137 -11.00 25.06 -23.85
C ASP A 137 -12.40 24.66 -24.42
N GLY A 138 -13.32 24.27 -23.52
CA GLY A 138 -14.67 23.81 -23.84
C GLY A 138 -14.75 22.36 -24.35
N PHE A 139 -13.62 21.68 -24.46
CA PHE A 139 -13.57 20.27 -24.86
C PHE A 139 -13.93 19.32 -23.70
N ILE A 140 -13.70 19.74 -22.44
CA ILE A 140 -13.96 18.96 -21.24
C ILE A 140 -14.88 19.76 -20.31
N THR A 141 -15.86 19.08 -19.71
CA THR A 141 -16.65 19.56 -18.57
C THR A 141 -16.21 18.82 -17.31
N ILE A 142 -16.31 19.50 -16.17
CA ILE A 142 -16.06 18.90 -14.85
C ILE A 142 -17.40 18.84 -14.14
N ASP A 143 -17.91 17.64 -13.98
CA ASP A 143 -19.19 17.37 -13.35
C ASP A 143 -18.98 16.67 -11.99
N PRO A 144 -19.92 16.83 -11.05
CA PRO A 144 -19.88 16.04 -9.79
C PRO A 144 -19.90 14.55 -10.08
N TRP A 145 -19.10 13.80 -9.32
CA TRP A 145 -19.14 12.35 -9.39
C TRP A 145 -20.41 11.82 -8.72
N THR A 146 -21.23 11.11 -9.49
CA THR A 146 -22.49 10.52 -9.02
C THR A 146 -22.47 9.00 -9.21
N PRO A 147 -23.37 8.24 -8.53
CA PRO A 147 -23.46 6.79 -8.70
C PRO A 147 -23.69 6.35 -10.14
N GLU A 148 -24.35 7.17 -10.95
CA GLU A 148 -24.69 6.86 -12.36
C GLU A 148 -23.45 6.81 -13.25
N ILE A 149 -22.41 7.58 -12.93
CA ILE A 149 -21.16 7.65 -13.70
C ILE A 149 -20.01 6.88 -13.04
N ASP A 150 -20.25 6.18 -11.93
CA ASP A 150 -19.21 5.53 -11.13
C ASP A 150 -18.40 4.51 -11.93
N ASP A 151 -19.06 3.68 -12.75
CA ASP A 151 -18.34 2.72 -13.59
C ASP A 151 -17.57 3.40 -14.74
N ASP A 152 -18.04 4.54 -15.24
CA ASP A 152 -17.29 5.33 -16.22
C ASP A 152 -16.01 5.90 -15.58
N VAL A 153 -16.08 6.35 -14.32
CA VAL A 153 -14.93 6.80 -13.55
C VAL A 153 -13.93 5.65 -13.34
N ARG A 154 -14.40 4.45 -12.98
CA ARG A 154 -13.54 3.26 -12.86
C ARG A 154 -12.83 2.94 -14.16
N ARG A 155 -13.53 2.99 -15.30
CA ARG A 155 -12.93 2.75 -16.62
C ARG A 155 -11.89 3.81 -16.98
N ALA A 156 -12.20 5.07 -16.72
CA ALA A 156 -11.26 6.18 -16.92
C ALA A 156 -10.03 6.03 -16.02
N TYR A 157 -10.22 5.65 -14.74
CA TYR A 157 -9.13 5.32 -13.83
C TYR A 157 -8.24 4.22 -14.39
N ASN A 158 -8.81 3.10 -14.80
CA ASN A 158 -8.05 1.98 -15.36
C ASN A 158 -7.26 2.40 -16.61
N GLN A 159 -7.86 3.20 -17.47
CA GLN A 159 -7.20 3.70 -18.67
C GLN A 159 -6.04 4.65 -18.32
N ALA A 160 -6.26 5.58 -17.40
CA ALA A 160 -5.24 6.53 -16.97
C ALA A 160 -4.07 5.86 -16.25
N MET A 161 -4.36 4.78 -15.52
CA MET A 161 -3.36 4.05 -14.74
C MET A 161 -2.68 2.90 -15.50
N ALA A 162 -3.11 2.60 -16.73
CA ALA A 162 -2.60 1.46 -17.51
C ALA A 162 -1.08 1.48 -17.71
N GLU A 163 -0.48 2.66 -17.74
CA GLU A 163 0.97 2.86 -17.89
C GLU A 163 1.67 3.14 -16.54
N THR A 164 0.90 3.16 -15.44
CA THR A 164 1.45 3.43 -14.12
C THR A 164 1.95 2.13 -13.50
N TRP A 165 3.13 2.21 -12.92
CA TRP A 165 3.78 1.07 -12.27
C TRP A 165 2.93 0.50 -11.12
N GLU A 166 2.90 -0.85 -11.00
CA GLU A 166 2.11 -1.60 -10.02
C GLU A 166 0.59 -1.35 -10.06
N THR A 167 0.07 -0.82 -11.14
CA THR A 167 -1.38 -0.62 -11.24
C THR A 167 -1.97 -1.74 -12.10
N GLU A 168 -2.84 -2.53 -11.50
CA GLU A 168 -3.71 -3.47 -12.19
C GLU A 168 -5.05 -2.82 -12.50
N ASN A 169 -5.73 -3.37 -13.51
CA ASN A 169 -7.10 -3.00 -13.78
C ASN A 169 -7.98 -3.37 -12.57
N VAL A 170 -8.62 -2.37 -11.99
CA VAL A 170 -9.55 -2.55 -10.88
C VAL A 170 -10.84 -3.13 -11.43
N THR A 171 -11.25 -4.31 -10.92
CA THR A 171 -12.51 -4.94 -11.28
C THR A 171 -13.70 -4.17 -10.72
N PRO A 172 -14.93 -4.35 -11.21
CA PRO A 172 -16.11 -3.73 -10.60
C PRO A 172 -16.28 -4.10 -9.12
N GLU A 173 -15.98 -5.35 -8.77
CA GLU A 173 -16.06 -5.87 -7.41
C GLU A 173 -15.03 -5.18 -6.49
N ASP A 174 -13.77 -5.10 -6.92
CA ASP A 174 -12.70 -4.43 -6.16
C ASP A 174 -12.95 -2.93 -6.07
N TRP A 175 -13.49 -2.32 -7.15
CA TRP A 175 -13.86 -0.91 -7.15
C TRP A 175 -14.93 -0.62 -6.12
N THR A 176 -15.97 -1.44 -6.07
CA THR A 176 -17.06 -1.30 -5.11
C THR A 176 -16.58 -1.53 -3.68
N ALA A 177 -15.71 -2.51 -3.45
CA ALA A 177 -15.11 -2.77 -2.14
C ALA A 177 -14.17 -1.63 -1.70
N GLY A 178 -13.44 -1.04 -2.65
CA GLY A 178 -12.52 0.08 -2.43
C GLY A 178 -13.19 1.45 -2.44
N SER A 179 -14.40 1.59 -2.98
CA SER A 179 -15.10 2.86 -3.13
C SER A 179 -15.52 3.47 -1.80
N ALA A 180 -15.52 2.70 -0.71
CA ALA A 180 -15.62 3.27 0.64
C ALA A 180 -14.51 4.30 0.93
N TYR A 181 -13.36 4.22 0.25
CA TYR A 181 -12.28 5.20 0.31
C TYR A 181 -12.49 6.38 -0.63
N PHE A 182 -13.24 6.18 -1.71
CA PHE A 182 -13.50 7.17 -2.74
C PHE A 182 -14.96 7.61 -2.78
N ALA A 183 -15.85 6.92 -2.02
CA ALA A 183 -17.23 7.31 -1.95
C ALA A 183 -17.30 8.77 -1.45
N PRO A 184 -17.62 9.71 -2.32
CA PRO A 184 -17.76 11.08 -1.91
C PRO A 184 -18.92 11.15 -0.92
N GLN A 185 -18.59 11.30 0.36
CA GLN A 185 -19.60 11.69 1.37
C GLN A 185 -19.86 13.19 1.26
N TRP A 186 -19.89 13.70 0.07
CA TRP A 186 -20.14 15.09 -0.22
C TRP A 186 -21.56 15.25 -0.76
N SER A 187 -22.41 15.38 0.12
CA SER A 187 -23.67 16.06 -0.09
C SER A 187 -23.62 17.39 0.63
#